data_262a82bf41ffd65c416c0732639c4e67
#
_entry.id   262a82bf41ffd65c416c0732639c4e67
#
_cell.length_a   1.000
_cell.length_b   1.000
_cell.length_c   1.000
_cell.angle_alpha   90.00
_cell.angle_beta   90.00
_cell.angle_gamma   90.00
#
_symmetry.space_group_name_H-M   'P 1'
#
loop_
_entity.id
_entity.type
_entity.pdbx_description
1 polymer ?
#
loop_
_entity_poly.entity_id
_entity_poly.type
_entity_poly.pdbx_seq_one_letter_code
_entity_poly.pdbx_strand_id
1 'polypeptide(L)'
;MNLARDAWQQGRSPYMRRALIIGSIIRRFSTRLIAIITAATLAATPAFAFSRVKDLVEIQGIRDNMLVGYGLVVGLNGTGDSLKNAPFTQQSIQTMLERLGVNTRGQTMQTKNTAAVMVTANLPAFASSGSRVDVTVSAMGDAKNLQGGTLLVTPLFGADGQIYAVGQGPVAVGGFSAQGDAASVTRGVPTAGRIANGAIVEKETGFKLASLTTLKLALHNPDLTTASRIAKAVNAYLGGNLAAASDPSNIQLAVPANYPGGVMALLTDIEQVKVDPDQSAKVVIDQTSGVIVMGSDVRISTVAIAQGNLTIKVTETPQVSQPSPFSNTGTTEVVPRTKIDIDEGKGNKVAVMPDGVSLQHLVDGLNALGVGPRDIISILQAIKAAGALQADISVIG
;
A
#
# COMPACT_ATOMS: atom_id res chain seq x y z
N MET A 1 68.18 -41.62 52.55
CA MET A 1 67.55 -40.33 52.57
C MET A 1 66.41 -40.26 51.52
N ASN A 2 65.42 -41.17 51.59
CA ASN A 2 64.33 -41.27 50.60
C ASN A 2 63.07 -41.98 51.22
N LEU A 3 62.70 -41.68 52.46
CA LEU A 3 61.53 -42.28 53.12
C LEU A 3 60.53 -41.20 53.65
N ALA A 4 60.75 -39.91 53.36
CA ALA A 4 59.89 -38.84 53.88
C ALA A 4 59.00 -38.15 52.83
N ARG A 5 59.00 -38.58 51.51
CA ARG A 5 58.25 -37.98 50.44
C ARG A 5 56.94 -38.67 50.11
N ASP A 6 56.75 -39.90 50.54
CA ASP A 6 55.56 -40.69 50.16
C ASP A 6 54.40 -40.62 51.13
N ALA A 7 54.60 -40.00 52.31
CA ALA A 7 53.56 -39.84 53.35
C ALA A 7 52.57 -38.72 53.12
N TRP A 8 52.82 -37.84 52.17
CA TRP A 8 51.97 -36.65 51.96
C TRP A 8 50.91 -36.78 50.81
N GLN A 9 50.85 -37.88 50.12
CA GLN A 9 49.91 -38.08 49.04
C GLN A 9 48.68 -38.96 49.39
N GLN A 10 48.59 -39.54 50.56
CA GLN A 10 47.47 -40.43 50.93
C GLN A 10 46.34 -39.82 51.72
N GLY A 11 46.34 -38.51 52.00
CA GLY A 11 45.39 -37.87 52.90
C GLY A 11 44.22 -37.02 52.25
N ARG A 12 44.00 -37.14 50.91
CA ARG A 12 42.85 -36.42 50.29
C ARG A 12 41.68 -37.34 50.05
N SER A 13 40.59 -37.15 50.81
CA SER A 13 39.36 -37.92 50.69
C SER A 13 38.80 -37.85 49.26
N PRO A 14 38.17 -38.90 48.73
CA PRO A 14 37.63 -38.97 47.39
C PRO A 14 36.54 -37.91 47.13
N TYR A 15 35.97 -37.33 48.16
CA TYR A 15 34.96 -36.24 48.06
C TYR A 15 35.55 -34.89 47.58
N MET A 16 36.79 -34.57 47.94
CA MET A 16 37.44 -33.32 47.47
C MET A 16 37.81 -33.35 45.99
N ARG A 17 38.17 -34.51 45.43
CA ARG A 17 38.44 -34.65 43.98
C ARG A 17 37.16 -34.52 43.14
N ARG A 18 36.02 -35.03 43.63
CA ARG A 18 34.72 -34.87 42.92
C ARG A 18 34.22 -33.45 42.95
N ALA A 19 34.39 -32.70 44.02
CA ALA A 19 33.98 -31.28 44.12
C ALA A 19 34.77 -30.35 43.15
N LEU A 20 36.07 -30.60 42.98
CA LEU A 20 36.93 -29.83 42.07
C LEU A 20 36.62 -30.10 40.58
N ILE A 21 36.26 -31.34 40.22
CA ILE A 21 35.89 -31.69 38.86
C ILE A 21 34.53 -31.13 38.51
N ILE A 22 33.54 -31.18 39.39
CA ILE A 22 32.20 -30.63 39.19
C ILE A 22 32.29 -29.10 39.06
N GLY A 23 33.07 -28.41 39.91
CA GLY A 23 33.28 -26.98 39.84
C GLY A 23 33.93 -26.51 38.52
N SER A 24 34.86 -27.30 37.97
CA SER A 24 35.51 -26.97 36.68
C SER A 24 34.57 -27.20 35.47
N ILE A 25 33.68 -28.18 35.55
CA ILE A 25 32.67 -28.43 34.51
C ILE A 25 31.61 -27.34 34.49
N ILE A 26 31.09 -26.96 35.66
CA ILE A 26 30.10 -25.89 35.78
C ILE A 26 30.68 -24.54 35.29
N ARG A 27 31.93 -24.23 35.62
CA ARG A 27 32.60 -23.01 35.18
C ARG A 27 32.85 -22.99 33.67
N ARG A 28 33.14 -24.13 33.04
CA ARG A 28 33.28 -24.22 31.57
C ARG A 28 31.94 -24.17 30.85
N PHE A 29 30.85 -24.66 31.45
CA PHE A 29 29.51 -24.55 30.90
C PHE A 29 28.98 -23.12 31.00
N SER A 30 29.18 -22.45 32.13
CA SER A 30 28.73 -21.03 32.28
C SER A 30 29.49 -20.09 31.36
N THR A 31 30.82 -20.24 31.18
CA THR A 31 31.59 -19.42 30.23
C THR A 31 31.21 -19.66 28.77
N ARG A 32 30.88 -20.90 28.39
CA ARG A 32 30.36 -21.17 27.02
C ARG A 32 28.95 -20.66 26.80
N LEU A 33 28.08 -20.73 27.81
CA LEU A 33 26.73 -20.18 27.73
C LEU A 33 26.76 -18.64 27.61
N ILE A 34 27.59 -17.95 28.37
CA ILE A 34 27.79 -16.50 28.28
C ILE A 34 28.37 -16.11 26.92
N ALA A 35 29.34 -16.88 26.39
CA ALA A 35 29.92 -16.65 25.07
C ALA A 35 28.89 -16.84 23.94
N ILE A 36 27.97 -17.79 24.05
CA ILE A 36 26.89 -18.01 23.08
C ILE A 36 25.85 -16.91 23.15
N ILE A 37 25.48 -16.44 24.35
CA ILE A 37 24.54 -15.34 24.55
C ILE A 37 25.14 -14.03 24.02
N THR A 38 26.41 -13.73 24.28
CA THR A 38 27.10 -12.55 23.72
C THR A 38 27.26 -12.63 22.20
N ALA A 39 27.52 -13.79 21.62
CA ALA A 39 27.59 -13.98 20.18
C ALA A 39 26.21 -13.82 19.52
N ALA A 40 25.13 -14.26 20.17
CA ALA A 40 23.76 -14.10 19.68
C ALA A 40 23.28 -12.63 19.71
N THR A 41 23.70 -11.84 20.71
CA THR A 41 23.38 -10.40 20.77
C THR A 41 24.16 -9.56 19.77
N LEU A 42 25.37 -9.97 19.35
CA LEU A 42 26.12 -9.29 18.30
C LEU A 42 25.58 -9.57 16.87
N ALA A 43 24.77 -10.61 16.70
CA ALA A 43 24.23 -10.99 15.39
C ALA A 43 22.87 -10.33 15.06
N ALA A 44 22.30 -9.55 15.96
CA ALA A 44 21.09 -8.76 15.70
C ALA A 44 21.45 -7.50 14.89
N THR A 45 21.73 -7.69 13.60
CA THR A 45 21.79 -6.57 12.64
C THR A 45 20.39 -5.96 12.53
N PRO A 46 20.23 -4.62 12.64
CA PRO A 46 18.95 -3.99 12.38
C PRO A 46 18.52 -4.35 10.96
N ALA A 47 17.38 -4.97 10.81
CA ALA A 47 16.77 -5.25 9.51
C ALA A 47 16.24 -3.92 8.97
N PHE A 48 17.06 -3.19 8.21
CA PHE A 48 16.59 -2.06 7.42
C PHE A 48 15.61 -2.60 6.36
N ALA A 49 14.40 -2.08 6.38
CA ALA A 49 13.38 -2.41 5.40
C ALA A 49 13.67 -1.65 4.10
N PHE A 50 14.61 -2.15 3.30
CA PHE A 50 14.86 -1.61 1.96
C PHE A 50 13.70 -1.97 1.04
N SER A 51 13.15 -0.97 0.37
CA SER A 51 12.19 -1.14 -0.71
C SER A 51 12.93 -1.15 -2.05
N ARG A 52 12.39 -1.88 -3.04
CA ARG A 52 12.96 -1.85 -4.40
C ARG A 52 12.40 -0.64 -5.14
N VAL A 53 13.17 -0.12 -6.10
CA VAL A 53 12.74 1.00 -6.92
C VAL A 53 11.37 0.72 -7.56
N LYS A 54 11.11 -0.49 -8.06
CA LYS A 54 9.82 -0.87 -8.67
C LYS A 54 8.62 -0.78 -7.72
N ASP A 55 8.85 -0.86 -6.40
CA ASP A 55 7.78 -0.78 -5.39
C ASP A 55 7.51 0.69 -4.99
N LEU A 56 8.39 1.61 -5.41
CA LEU A 56 8.36 3.04 -5.07
C LEU A 56 7.95 3.95 -6.23
N VAL A 57 8.20 3.50 -7.49
CA VAL A 57 7.98 4.34 -8.68
C VAL A 57 7.20 3.60 -9.76
N GLU A 58 6.51 4.39 -10.58
CA GLU A 58 5.89 3.97 -11.81
C GLU A 58 6.59 4.66 -12.99
N ILE A 59 6.71 3.97 -14.13
CA ILE A 59 7.32 4.52 -15.33
C ILE A 59 6.27 5.35 -16.06
N GLN A 60 6.49 6.64 -16.19
CA GLN A 60 5.58 7.54 -16.87
C GLN A 60 5.42 7.15 -18.35
N GLY A 61 4.16 7.09 -18.80
CA GLY A 61 3.82 6.66 -20.15
C GLY A 61 3.40 5.20 -20.26
N ILE A 62 3.75 4.35 -19.29
CA ILE A 62 3.24 2.98 -19.17
C ILE A 62 1.98 3.05 -18.31
N ARG A 63 0.84 3.24 -18.94
CA ARG A 63 -0.47 3.27 -18.27
C ARG A 63 -1.52 2.56 -19.09
N ASP A 64 -2.49 1.99 -18.43
CA ASP A 64 -3.69 1.49 -19.09
C ASP A 64 -4.49 2.65 -19.68
N ASN A 65 -4.96 2.48 -20.92
CA ASN A 65 -5.87 3.42 -21.54
C ASN A 65 -7.29 2.93 -21.38
N MET A 66 -8.14 3.77 -20.86
CA MET A 66 -9.56 3.46 -20.72
C MET A 66 -10.24 3.56 -22.06
N LEU A 67 -10.94 2.49 -22.45
CA LEU A 67 -11.77 2.44 -23.64
C LEU A 67 -13.25 2.47 -23.26
N VAL A 68 -14.04 3.14 -24.07
CA VAL A 68 -15.49 3.24 -23.89
C VAL A 68 -16.20 2.97 -25.21
N GLY A 69 -17.32 2.26 -25.14
CA GLY A 69 -18.16 1.98 -26.28
C GLY A 69 -19.64 1.97 -25.91
N TYR A 70 -20.47 2.11 -26.91
CA TYR A 70 -21.91 1.91 -26.81
C TYR A 70 -22.30 0.69 -27.59
N GLY A 71 -23.04 -0.23 -26.96
CA GLY A 71 -23.42 -1.51 -27.55
C GLY A 71 -24.83 -1.95 -27.20
N LEU A 72 -25.21 -3.08 -27.78
CA LEU A 72 -26.48 -3.75 -27.51
C LEU A 72 -26.22 -5.15 -26.97
N VAL A 73 -26.89 -5.50 -25.88
CA VAL A 73 -26.99 -6.87 -25.36
C VAL A 73 -28.30 -7.45 -25.81
N VAL A 74 -28.27 -8.61 -26.44
CA VAL A 74 -29.44 -9.34 -26.97
C VAL A 74 -29.59 -10.70 -26.30
N GLY A 75 -30.76 -11.33 -26.48
CA GLY A 75 -31.02 -12.67 -25.92
C GLY A 75 -31.46 -12.64 -24.43
N LEU A 76 -31.88 -11.48 -23.94
CA LEU A 76 -32.42 -11.34 -22.58
C LEU A 76 -33.82 -11.97 -22.51
N ASN A 77 -34.13 -12.62 -21.38
CA ASN A 77 -35.42 -13.27 -21.17
C ASN A 77 -36.46 -12.28 -20.56
N GLY A 78 -36.88 -11.30 -21.36
CA GLY A 78 -37.87 -10.31 -20.94
C GLY A 78 -37.37 -9.29 -19.91
N THR A 79 -36.07 -9.26 -19.61
CA THR A 79 -35.44 -8.41 -18.61
C THR A 79 -34.71 -7.18 -19.21
N GLY A 80 -34.73 -7.05 -20.52
CA GLY A 80 -34.13 -5.93 -21.25
C GLY A 80 -34.93 -4.65 -21.18
N ASP A 81 -34.53 -3.67 -21.97
CA ASP A 81 -35.13 -2.34 -22.01
C ASP A 81 -36.58 -2.37 -22.55
N SER A 82 -37.41 -1.51 -21.98
CA SER A 82 -38.70 -1.17 -22.56
C SER A 82 -38.49 -0.12 -23.65
N LEU A 83 -38.70 -0.48 -24.90
CA LEU A 83 -38.45 0.42 -26.04
C LEU A 83 -39.26 1.72 -25.99
N LYS A 84 -40.38 1.73 -25.23
CA LYS A 84 -41.15 2.96 -24.98
C LYS A 84 -40.40 3.95 -24.09
N ASN A 85 -39.64 3.44 -23.12
CA ASN A 85 -38.92 4.27 -22.14
C ASN A 85 -37.46 4.53 -22.56
N ALA A 86 -36.93 3.68 -23.47
CA ALA A 86 -35.56 3.78 -23.97
C ALA A 86 -35.52 4.00 -25.50
N PRO A 87 -35.83 5.20 -25.98
CA PRO A 87 -35.90 5.49 -27.43
C PRO A 87 -34.53 5.30 -28.14
N PHE A 88 -33.42 5.51 -27.43
CA PHE A 88 -32.08 5.26 -27.94
C PHE A 88 -31.83 3.76 -28.21
N THR A 89 -32.38 2.85 -27.40
CA THR A 89 -32.31 1.39 -27.63
C THR A 89 -33.10 1.02 -28.88
N GLN A 90 -34.29 1.59 -29.03
CA GLN A 90 -35.11 1.38 -30.25
C GLN A 90 -34.37 1.84 -31.51
N GLN A 91 -33.83 3.07 -31.51
CA GLN A 91 -33.09 3.62 -32.64
C GLN A 91 -31.87 2.77 -32.99
N SER A 92 -31.12 2.30 -31.96
CA SER A 92 -29.93 1.47 -32.18
C SER A 92 -30.26 0.11 -32.79
N ILE A 93 -31.34 -0.55 -32.36
CA ILE A 93 -31.81 -1.78 -32.93
C ILE A 93 -32.23 -1.56 -34.41
N GLN A 94 -32.97 -0.47 -34.66
CA GLN A 94 -33.40 -0.12 -36.02
C GLN A 94 -32.22 0.12 -36.94
N THR A 95 -31.25 0.94 -36.51
CA THR A 95 -30.04 1.22 -37.29
C THR A 95 -29.21 -0.07 -37.55
N MET A 96 -29.13 -0.96 -36.58
CA MET A 96 -28.45 -2.23 -36.72
C MET A 96 -29.15 -3.14 -37.77
N LEU A 97 -30.48 -3.28 -37.67
CA LEU A 97 -31.26 -4.09 -38.60
C LEU A 97 -31.21 -3.52 -40.04
N GLU A 98 -31.25 -2.18 -40.18
CA GLU A 98 -31.10 -1.53 -41.49
C GLU A 98 -29.71 -1.83 -42.11
N ARG A 99 -28.63 -1.83 -41.27
CA ARG A 99 -27.29 -2.22 -41.75
C ARG A 99 -27.20 -3.68 -42.18
N LEU A 100 -28.03 -4.55 -41.59
CA LEU A 100 -28.14 -5.97 -41.98
C LEU A 100 -29.12 -6.21 -43.14
N GLY A 101 -29.67 -5.14 -43.75
CA GLY A 101 -30.57 -5.23 -44.87
C GLY A 101 -32.06 -5.41 -44.53
N VAL A 102 -32.41 -5.33 -43.22
CA VAL A 102 -33.81 -5.45 -42.79
C VAL A 102 -34.42 -4.05 -42.67
N ASN A 103 -35.47 -3.77 -43.45
CA ASN A 103 -36.18 -2.48 -43.40
C ASN A 103 -37.25 -2.53 -42.30
N THR A 104 -37.05 -1.68 -41.26
CA THR A 104 -37.94 -1.60 -40.09
C THR A 104 -38.63 -0.22 -39.98
N ARG A 105 -38.51 0.62 -41.00
CA ARG A 105 -39.08 1.97 -41.00
C ARG A 105 -40.61 1.92 -40.92
N GLY A 106 -41.16 2.68 -39.99
CA GLY A 106 -42.60 2.78 -39.75
C GLY A 106 -43.22 1.63 -38.99
N GLN A 107 -42.43 0.65 -38.50
CA GLN A 107 -42.93 -0.42 -37.67
C GLN A 107 -42.71 -0.13 -36.19
N THR A 108 -43.75 -0.39 -35.38
CA THR A 108 -43.61 -0.30 -33.91
C THR A 108 -42.97 -1.59 -33.41
N MET A 109 -41.73 -1.47 -32.99
CA MET A 109 -41.01 -2.58 -32.38
C MET A 109 -41.35 -2.71 -30.91
N GLN A 110 -41.66 -3.93 -30.46
CA GLN A 110 -41.88 -4.22 -29.04
C GLN A 110 -41.04 -5.44 -28.68
N THR A 111 -40.02 -5.25 -27.88
CA THR A 111 -39.19 -6.31 -27.32
C THR A 111 -38.69 -5.90 -25.95
N LYS A 112 -38.47 -6.86 -25.08
CA LYS A 112 -37.77 -6.72 -23.80
C LYS A 112 -36.55 -7.63 -23.74
N ASN A 113 -36.12 -8.14 -24.87
CA ASN A 113 -35.01 -9.09 -24.97
C ASN A 113 -33.69 -8.41 -25.37
N THR A 114 -33.68 -7.07 -25.42
CA THR A 114 -32.52 -6.29 -25.79
C THR A 114 -32.33 -5.15 -24.79
N ALA A 115 -31.08 -4.82 -24.48
CA ALA A 115 -30.72 -3.69 -23.65
C ALA A 115 -29.59 -2.89 -24.29
N ALA A 116 -29.67 -1.57 -24.21
CA ALA A 116 -28.56 -0.69 -24.53
C ALA A 116 -27.59 -0.64 -23.36
N VAL A 117 -26.31 -0.76 -23.66
CA VAL A 117 -25.26 -0.87 -22.65
C VAL A 117 -24.08 0.04 -22.95
N MET A 118 -23.50 0.58 -21.87
CA MET A 118 -22.17 1.14 -21.89
C MET A 118 -21.17 0.00 -21.71
N VAL A 119 -20.15 0.01 -22.54
CA VAL A 119 -19.10 -1.01 -22.57
C VAL A 119 -17.78 -0.33 -22.26
N THR A 120 -17.08 -0.80 -21.25
CA THR A 120 -15.77 -0.26 -20.85
C THR A 120 -14.72 -1.37 -20.84
N ALA A 121 -13.48 -1.02 -21.21
CA ALA A 121 -12.35 -1.92 -21.14
C ALA A 121 -11.08 -1.14 -20.79
N ASN A 122 -10.11 -1.79 -20.16
CA ASN A 122 -8.78 -1.25 -19.96
C ASN A 122 -7.84 -1.86 -20.98
N LEU A 123 -7.22 -1.00 -21.80
CA LEU A 123 -6.22 -1.38 -22.77
C LEU A 123 -4.84 -1.21 -22.18
N PRO A 124 -4.10 -2.30 -21.88
CA PRO A 124 -2.72 -2.22 -21.40
C PRO A 124 -1.80 -1.50 -22.37
N ALA A 125 -0.79 -0.79 -21.86
CA ALA A 125 0.14 0.00 -22.68
C ALA A 125 0.85 -0.82 -23.78
N PHE A 126 1.09 -2.10 -23.53
CA PHE A 126 1.79 -3.01 -24.45
C PHE A 126 0.86 -4.05 -25.09
N ALA A 127 -0.45 -3.79 -25.12
CA ALA A 127 -1.37 -4.69 -25.79
C ALA A 127 -1.12 -4.66 -27.31
N SER A 128 -0.84 -5.84 -27.87
CA SER A 128 -0.64 -6.00 -29.30
C SER A 128 -1.97 -6.24 -30.01
N SER A 129 -2.04 -5.87 -31.30
CA SER A 129 -3.17 -6.21 -32.17
C SER A 129 -3.43 -7.71 -32.13
N GLY A 130 -4.71 -8.11 -32.00
CA GLY A 130 -5.15 -9.49 -31.81
C GLY A 130 -5.14 -9.98 -30.35
N SER A 131 -4.55 -9.25 -29.40
CA SER A 131 -4.66 -9.60 -27.99
C SER A 131 -6.09 -9.39 -27.48
N ARG A 132 -6.43 -10.09 -26.39
CA ARG A 132 -7.77 -10.02 -25.81
C ARG A 132 -7.74 -9.30 -24.47
N VAL A 133 -8.74 -8.47 -24.24
CA VAL A 133 -8.94 -7.74 -22.98
C VAL A 133 -10.34 -8.01 -22.42
N ASP A 134 -10.48 -7.90 -21.13
CA ASP A 134 -11.75 -8.04 -20.45
C ASP A 134 -12.62 -6.81 -20.64
N VAL A 135 -13.91 -7.03 -20.69
CA VAL A 135 -14.91 -5.99 -20.91
C VAL A 135 -15.91 -5.97 -19.78
N THR A 136 -16.23 -4.77 -19.31
CA THR A 136 -17.33 -4.54 -18.40
C THR A 136 -18.51 -3.93 -19.16
N VAL A 137 -19.70 -4.43 -18.89
CA VAL A 137 -20.94 -4.04 -19.57
C VAL A 137 -21.92 -3.54 -18.51
N SER A 138 -22.50 -2.36 -18.69
CA SER A 138 -23.46 -1.76 -17.76
C SER A 138 -24.67 -1.24 -18.52
N ALA A 139 -25.88 -1.61 -18.06
CA ALA A 139 -27.13 -1.18 -18.68
C ALA A 139 -27.29 0.35 -18.57
N MET A 140 -27.71 0.97 -19.67
CA MET A 140 -27.97 2.42 -19.74
C MET A 140 -29.47 2.75 -19.67
N GLY A 141 -30.32 1.78 -20.01
CA GLY A 141 -31.77 1.93 -20.02
C GLY A 141 -32.43 1.41 -18.77
N ASP A 142 -33.66 0.92 -18.92
CA ASP A 142 -34.47 0.38 -17.83
C ASP A 142 -34.41 -1.17 -17.72
N ALA A 143 -33.40 -1.78 -18.32
CA ALA A 143 -33.14 -3.22 -18.23
C ALA A 143 -32.90 -3.63 -16.78
N LYS A 144 -33.59 -4.68 -16.32
CA LYS A 144 -33.54 -5.15 -14.94
C LYS A 144 -32.47 -6.19 -14.69
N ASN A 145 -32.05 -6.91 -15.73
CA ASN A 145 -31.05 -7.97 -15.61
C ASN A 145 -30.44 -8.26 -16.99
N LEU A 146 -29.10 -8.38 -17.06
CA LEU A 146 -28.34 -8.71 -18.26
C LEU A 146 -27.98 -10.20 -18.35
N GLN A 147 -28.41 -11.02 -17.38
CA GLN A 147 -28.08 -12.44 -17.32
C GLN A 147 -28.57 -13.19 -18.55
N GLY A 148 -27.70 -14.05 -19.12
CA GLY A 148 -27.98 -14.84 -20.31
C GLY A 148 -27.87 -14.04 -21.63
N GLY A 149 -27.65 -12.73 -21.55
CA GLY A 149 -27.49 -11.89 -22.74
C GLY A 149 -26.13 -12.02 -23.39
N THR A 150 -26.08 -11.66 -24.66
CA THR A 150 -24.85 -11.61 -25.46
C THR A 150 -24.64 -10.19 -26.00
N LEU A 151 -23.46 -9.61 -25.73
CA LEU A 151 -23.06 -8.34 -26.31
C LEU A 151 -22.79 -8.52 -27.80
N LEU A 152 -23.42 -7.69 -28.60
CA LEU A 152 -23.15 -7.61 -30.05
C LEU A 152 -21.83 -6.88 -30.32
N VAL A 153 -21.33 -7.01 -31.54
CA VAL A 153 -20.11 -6.34 -32.00
C VAL A 153 -20.15 -4.85 -31.66
N THR A 154 -19.25 -4.43 -30.79
CA THR A 154 -19.23 -3.07 -30.20
C THR A 154 -17.83 -2.48 -30.35
N PRO A 155 -17.66 -1.38 -31.10
CA PRO A 155 -16.39 -0.68 -31.17
C PRO A 155 -16.13 0.04 -29.83
N LEU A 156 -14.88 -0.06 -29.36
CA LEU A 156 -14.41 0.59 -28.15
C LEU A 156 -13.43 1.72 -28.51
N PHE A 157 -13.76 2.92 -28.10
CA PHE A 157 -13.05 4.15 -28.43
C PHE A 157 -12.12 4.56 -27.30
N GLY A 158 -10.95 5.05 -27.66
CA GLY A 158 -10.07 5.79 -26.75
C GLY A 158 -10.50 7.24 -26.57
N ALA A 159 -9.82 7.98 -25.70
CA ALA A 159 -10.07 9.39 -25.45
C ALA A 159 -9.86 10.30 -26.70
N ASP A 160 -9.11 9.82 -27.69
CA ASP A 160 -8.85 10.47 -28.97
C ASP A 160 -9.96 10.20 -30.03
N GLY A 161 -11.01 9.45 -29.67
CA GLY A 161 -12.09 9.08 -30.55
C GLY A 161 -11.75 7.99 -31.58
N GLN A 162 -10.58 7.37 -31.47
CA GLN A 162 -10.19 6.26 -32.34
C GLN A 162 -10.66 4.91 -31.78
N ILE A 163 -10.94 3.95 -32.66
CA ILE A 163 -11.28 2.59 -32.25
C ILE A 163 -9.98 1.82 -31.97
N TYR A 164 -9.86 1.30 -30.77
CA TYR A 164 -8.72 0.50 -30.30
C TYR A 164 -9.05 -0.97 -30.14
N ALA A 165 -10.30 -1.29 -29.81
CA ALA A 165 -10.73 -2.67 -29.64
C ALA A 165 -12.18 -2.87 -30.09
N VAL A 166 -12.56 -4.13 -30.30
CA VAL A 166 -13.94 -4.51 -30.64
C VAL A 166 -14.40 -5.57 -29.63
N GLY A 167 -15.47 -5.25 -28.93
CA GLY A 167 -16.05 -6.11 -27.88
C GLY A 167 -17.21 -6.94 -28.39
N GLN A 168 -17.27 -8.23 -27.98
CA GLN A 168 -18.37 -9.13 -28.26
C GLN A 168 -18.32 -10.34 -27.31
N GLY A 169 -19.48 -10.89 -26.94
CA GLY A 169 -19.51 -12.14 -26.17
C GLY A 169 -20.62 -12.26 -25.16
N PRO A 170 -20.76 -13.42 -24.52
CA PRO A 170 -21.77 -13.67 -23.50
C PRO A 170 -21.44 -12.88 -22.23
N VAL A 171 -22.48 -12.24 -21.65
CA VAL A 171 -22.33 -11.42 -20.45
C VAL A 171 -22.47 -12.30 -19.20
N ALA A 172 -21.42 -12.35 -18.38
CA ALA A 172 -21.43 -12.97 -17.07
C ALA A 172 -21.82 -11.92 -16.00
N VAL A 173 -22.93 -12.15 -15.32
CA VAL A 173 -23.48 -11.23 -14.30
C VAL A 173 -23.22 -11.78 -12.90
N GLY A 174 -22.74 -10.96 -11.99
CA GLY A 174 -22.43 -11.34 -10.60
C GLY A 174 -23.64 -11.31 -9.64
N GLY A 175 -24.83 -11.04 -10.15
CA GLY A 175 -26.05 -10.96 -9.36
C GLY A 175 -27.20 -11.70 -10.03
N PHE A 176 -28.31 -11.89 -9.31
CA PHE A 176 -29.56 -12.36 -9.89
C PHE A 176 -30.73 -11.48 -9.44
N SER A 177 -31.74 -11.39 -10.29
CA SER A 177 -33.01 -10.78 -9.97
C SER A 177 -34.10 -11.78 -10.34
N ALA A 178 -34.94 -12.15 -9.38
CA ALA A 178 -36.12 -12.95 -9.61
C ALA A 178 -37.35 -12.10 -9.26
N GLN A 179 -38.30 -11.99 -10.18
CA GLN A 179 -39.52 -11.23 -10.02
C GLN A 179 -40.72 -12.18 -10.12
N GLY A 180 -41.54 -12.23 -9.06
CA GLY A 180 -42.86 -12.85 -9.04
C GLY A 180 -43.95 -11.78 -9.00
N ASP A 181 -45.21 -12.18 -9.13
CA ASP A 181 -46.37 -11.26 -9.17
C ASP A 181 -46.55 -10.45 -7.87
N ALA A 182 -46.08 -10.98 -6.74
CA ALA A 182 -46.26 -10.34 -5.43
C ALA A 182 -44.95 -9.95 -4.73
N ALA A 183 -43.79 -10.38 -5.22
CA ALA A 183 -42.49 -10.09 -4.59
C ALA A 183 -41.35 -10.12 -5.61
N SER A 184 -40.32 -9.30 -5.38
CA SER A 184 -39.06 -9.36 -6.15
C SER A 184 -37.88 -9.52 -5.18
N VAL A 185 -36.92 -10.38 -5.55
CA VAL A 185 -35.66 -10.56 -4.81
C VAL A 185 -34.51 -10.26 -5.75
N THR A 186 -33.69 -9.29 -5.36
CA THR A 186 -32.48 -8.94 -6.10
C THR A 186 -31.29 -9.12 -5.18
N ARG A 187 -30.26 -9.83 -5.67
CA ARG A 187 -28.99 -9.99 -4.97
C ARG A 187 -27.83 -9.61 -5.91
N GLY A 188 -26.96 -8.73 -5.44
CA GLY A 188 -25.89 -8.16 -6.25
C GLY A 188 -26.41 -7.10 -7.23
N VAL A 189 -25.65 -6.83 -8.30
CA VAL A 189 -25.98 -5.84 -9.34
C VAL A 189 -26.23 -6.57 -10.66
N PRO A 190 -27.48 -6.96 -10.97
CA PRO A 190 -27.79 -7.73 -12.18
C PRO A 190 -27.74 -6.90 -13.47
N THR A 191 -27.64 -5.57 -13.37
CA THR A 191 -27.56 -4.63 -14.52
C THR A 191 -26.14 -4.35 -14.97
N ALA A 192 -25.13 -4.93 -14.30
CA ALA A 192 -23.72 -4.88 -14.70
C ALA A 192 -23.17 -6.30 -14.83
N GLY A 193 -22.30 -6.50 -15.80
CA GLY A 193 -21.67 -7.79 -16.05
C GLY A 193 -20.26 -7.64 -16.63
N ARG A 194 -19.55 -8.75 -16.71
CA ARG A 194 -18.20 -8.85 -17.28
C ARG A 194 -18.18 -9.89 -18.39
N ILE A 195 -17.39 -9.63 -19.40
CA ILE A 195 -17.09 -10.59 -20.46
C ILE A 195 -15.58 -10.82 -20.40
N ALA A 196 -15.17 -11.97 -19.92
CA ALA A 196 -13.76 -12.35 -19.88
C ALA A 196 -13.22 -12.51 -21.30
N ASN A 197 -12.08 -11.87 -21.59
CA ASN A 197 -11.49 -11.82 -22.92
C ASN A 197 -12.48 -11.35 -24.00
N GLY A 198 -13.39 -10.45 -23.63
CA GLY A 198 -14.55 -10.05 -24.41
C GLY A 198 -14.26 -9.06 -25.53
N ALA A 199 -13.09 -8.42 -25.56
CA ALA A 199 -12.72 -7.57 -26.68
C ALA A 199 -11.38 -8.00 -27.29
N ILE A 200 -11.28 -7.81 -28.59
CA ILE A 200 -10.05 -8.01 -29.36
C ILE A 200 -9.47 -6.63 -29.65
N VAL A 201 -8.18 -6.46 -29.40
CA VAL A 201 -7.44 -5.24 -29.71
C VAL A 201 -7.17 -5.18 -31.21
N GLU A 202 -7.65 -4.12 -31.85
CA GLU A 202 -7.47 -3.88 -33.28
C GLU A 202 -6.30 -2.95 -33.56
N LYS A 203 -6.05 -1.99 -32.65
CA LYS A 203 -5.02 -0.98 -32.81
C LYS A 203 -4.19 -0.88 -31.52
N GLU A 204 -2.87 -0.86 -31.69
CA GLU A 204 -1.92 -0.66 -30.60
C GLU A 204 -1.88 0.81 -30.17
N THR A 205 -1.49 1.06 -28.91
CA THR A 205 -1.37 2.42 -28.37
C THR A 205 -0.23 3.23 -29.00
N GLY A 206 0.67 2.57 -29.75
CA GLY A 206 1.84 3.19 -30.40
C GLY A 206 2.96 3.56 -29.43
N PHE A 207 2.85 3.18 -28.16
CA PHE A 207 3.91 3.41 -27.17
C PHE A 207 5.10 2.48 -27.43
N LYS A 208 6.25 3.07 -27.81
CA LYS A 208 7.50 2.34 -28.09
C LYS A 208 8.54 2.62 -27.02
N LEU A 209 8.59 1.80 -25.99
CA LEU A 209 9.56 1.92 -24.89
C LEU A 209 11.01 1.90 -25.40
N ALA A 210 11.31 1.06 -26.38
CA ALA A 210 12.66 0.93 -26.95
C ALA A 210 13.20 2.19 -27.65
N SER A 211 12.34 3.13 -28.05
CA SER A 211 12.74 4.36 -28.73
C SER A 211 12.97 5.55 -27.78
N LEU A 212 12.72 5.36 -26.48
CA LEU A 212 12.87 6.43 -25.50
C LEU A 212 14.34 6.64 -25.15
N THR A 213 14.80 7.87 -25.27
CA THR A 213 16.15 8.31 -24.83
C THR A 213 16.16 8.82 -23.39
N THR A 214 14.98 9.13 -22.86
CA THR A 214 14.80 9.57 -21.48
C THR A 214 13.54 8.92 -20.93
N LEU A 215 13.65 8.34 -19.74
CA LEU A 215 12.56 7.78 -18.99
C LEU A 215 12.22 8.71 -17.82
N LYS A 216 10.95 8.78 -17.46
CA LYS A 216 10.51 9.46 -16.25
C LYS A 216 9.94 8.42 -15.29
N LEU A 217 10.49 8.39 -14.08
CA LEU A 217 10.02 7.55 -12.99
C LEU A 217 9.21 8.44 -12.06
N ALA A 218 7.91 8.16 -11.95
CA ALA A 218 7.00 8.89 -11.06
C ALA A 218 6.90 8.16 -9.73
N LEU A 219 7.11 8.85 -8.60
CA LEU A 219 6.97 8.26 -7.28
C LEU A 219 5.50 8.05 -6.93
N HIS A 220 5.15 6.90 -6.38
CA HIS A 220 3.82 6.64 -5.83
C HIS A 220 3.49 7.58 -4.67
N ASN A 221 4.47 7.85 -3.81
CA ASN A 221 4.36 8.82 -2.72
C ASN A 221 5.40 9.93 -2.95
N PRO A 222 4.98 11.13 -3.39
CA PRO A 222 5.88 12.25 -3.66
C PRO A 222 6.66 12.66 -2.43
N ASP A 223 8.00 12.56 -2.48
CA ASP A 223 8.91 13.00 -1.44
C ASP A 223 10.29 13.35 -2.02
N LEU A 224 10.81 14.53 -1.67
CA LEU A 224 12.06 15.05 -2.21
C LEU A 224 13.28 14.22 -1.79
N THR A 225 13.30 13.78 -0.54
CA THR A 225 14.38 12.96 0.02
C THR A 225 14.45 11.60 -0.65
N THR A 226 13.28 10.95 -0.78
CA THR A 226 13.13 9.66 -1.46
C THR A 226 13.51 9.77 -2.94
N ALA A 227 13.06 10.80 -3.65
CA ALA A 227 13.44 11.06 -5.04
C ALA A 227 14.96 11.20 -5.20
N SER A 228 15.59 11.98 -4.31
CA SER A 228 17.04 12.15 -4.29
C SER A 228 17.78 10.84 -3.97
N ARG A 229 17.29 10.05 -2.99
CA ARG A 229 17.88 8.76 -2.63
C ARG A 229 17.80 7.76 -3.78
N ILE A 230 16.65 7.70 -4.49
CA ILE A 230 16.47 6.84 -5.66
C ILE A 230 17.43 7.27 -6.77
N ALA A 231 17.50 8.56 -7.11
CA ALA A 231 18.41 9.06 -8.14
C ALA A 231 19.88 8.71 -7.82
N LYS A 232 20.31 8.88 -6.57
CA LYS A 232 21.66 8.52 -6.12
C LYS A 232 21.92 7.01 -6.20
N ALA A 233 20.97 6.18 -5.78
CA ALA A 233 21.11 4.73 -5.81
C ALA A 233 21.19 4.20 -7.26
N VAL A 234 20.36 4.72 -8.16
CA VAL A 234 20.39 4.41 -9.59
C VAL A 234 21.72 4.85 -10.22
N ASN A 235 22.20 6.06 -9.91
CA ASN A 235 23.49 6.56 -10.40
C ASN A 235 24.67 5.73 -9.90
N ALA A 236 24.64 5.31 -8.64
CA ALA A 236 25.66 4.43 -8.07
C ALA A 236 25.65 3.05 -8.74
N TYR A 237 24.49 2.51 -9.07
CA TYR A 237 24.37 1.24 -9.77
C TYR A 237 24.89 1.33 -11.22
N LEU A 238 24.53 2.40 -11.94
CA LEU A 238 24.90 2.60 -13.35
C LEU A 238 26.33 3.15 -13.54
N GLY A 239 26.98 3.60 -12.47
CA GLY A 239 28.33 4.18 -12.53
C GLY A 239 28.43 5.55 -13.22
N GLY A 240 27.31 6.32 -13.24
CA GLY A 240 27.26 7.63 -13.91
C GLY A 240 26.12 8.53 -13.39
N ASN A 241 26.07 9.78 -13.79
CA ASN A 241 25.01 10.73 -13.45
C ASN A 241 23.88 10.69 -14.50
N LEU A 242 23.18 9.58 -14.58
CA LEU A 242 22.11 9.33 -15.56
C LEU A 242 20.72 9.61 -15.00
N ALA A 243 20.54 9.51 -13.68
CA ALA A 243 19.29 9.78 -12.99
C ALA A 243 19.38 11.10 -12.21
N ALA A 244 18.37 11.95 -12.34
CA ALA A 244 18.24 13.20 -11.62
C ALA A 244 16.79 13.39 -11.14
N ALA A 245 16.59 13.74 -9.86
CA ALA A 245 15.29 14.14 -9.35
C ALA A 245 14.95 15.52 -9.92
N SER A 246 13.84 15.62 -10.66
CA SER A 246 13.35 16.87 -11.24
C SER A 246 12.49 17.64 -10.25
N ASP A 247 11.71 16.91 -9.48
CA ASP A 247 10.78 17.39 -8.47
C ASP A 247 10.49 16.27 -7.46
N PRO A 248 9.72 16.50 -6.39
CA PRO A 248 9.41 15.46 -5.39
C PRO A 248 8.71 14.21 -5.95
N SER A 249 8.06 14.35 -7.10
CA SER A 249 7.27 13.27 -7.71
C SER A 249 8.01 12.56 -8.83
N ASN A 250 8.97 13.21 -9.49
CA ASN A 250 9.51 12.74 -10.76
C ASN A 250 11.05 12.67 -10.75
N ILE A 251 11.55 11.58 -11.27
CA ILE A 251 12.97 11.35 -11.53
C ILE A 251 13.16 11.16 -13.04
N GLN A 252 14.04 11.94 -13.64
CA GLN A 252 14.44 11.76 -15.03
C GLN A 252 15.62 10.81 -15.08
N LEU A 253 15.55 9.82 -15.96
CA LEU A 253 16.60 8.85 -16.23
C LEU A 253 16.98 8.92 -17.70
N ALA A 254 18.21 9.32 -17.98
CA ALA A 254 18.77 9.25 -19.33
C ALA A 254 19.11 7.80 -19.67
N VAL A 255 18.67 7.34 -20.84
CA VAL A 255 18.95 5.98 -21.32
C VAL A 255 20.29 5.98 -22.05
N PRO A 256 21.31 5.24 -21.59
CA PRO A 256 22.57 5.12 -22.32
C PRO A 256 22.34 4.43 -23.66
N ALA A 257 22.83 5.01 -24.76
CA ALA A 257 22.63 4.46 -26.11
C ALA A 257 23.19 3.03 -26.28
N ASN A 258 24.21 2.68 -25.52
CA ASN A 258 24.91 1.39 -25.62
C ASN A 258 24.70 0.49 -24.40
N TYR A 259 23.57 0.62 -23.68
CA TYR A 259 23.32 -0.25 -22.53
C TYR A 259 23.12 -1.70 -23.02
N PRO A 260 23.84 -2.70 -22.47
CA PRO A 260 23.69 -4.09 -22.87
C PRO A 260 22.25 -4.58 -22.66
N GLY A 261 21.60 -5.05 -23.74
CA GLY A 261 20.18 -5.46 -23.70
C GLY A 261 19.16 -4.32 -23.84
N GLY A 262 19.60 -3.07 -24.02
CA GLY A 262 18.74 -1.92 -24.29
C GLY A 262 17.90 -1.46 -23.09
N VAL A 263 16.86 -0.68 -23.39
CA VAL A 263 16.01 -0.05 -22.36
C VAL A 263 15.34 -1.06 -21.43
N MET A 264 14.91 -2.22 -21.95
CA MET A 264 14.25 -3.25 -21.15
C MET A 264 15.18 -3.85 -20.10
N ALA A 265 16.42 -4.16 -20.47
CA ALA A 265 17.43 -4.65 -19.53
C ALA A 265 17.76 -3.58 -18.48
N LEU A 266 17.96 -2.34 -18.92
CA LEU A 266 18.20 -1.21 -18.02
C LEU A 266 17.08 -1.07 -16.98
N LEU A 267 15.82 -1.14 -17.38
CA LEU A 267 14.69 -1.04 -16.46
C LEU A 267 14.64 -2.22 -15.49
N THR A 268 14.84 -3.45 -15.99
CA THR A 268 14.85 -4.66 -15.16
C THR A 268 15.92 -4.57 -14.07
N ASP A 269 17.09 -4.05 -14.41
CA ASP A 269 18.20 -3.90 -13.46
C ASP A 269 17.90 -2.81 -12.42
N ILE A 270 17.39 -1.65 -12.86
CA ILE A 270 17.04 -0.53 -11.98
C ILE A 270 15.88 -0.90 -11.04
N GLU A 271 14.90 -1.63 -11.51
CA GLU A 271 13.77 -2.08 -10.69
C GLU A 271 14.20 -2.83 -9.43
N GLN A 272 15.32 -3.54 -9.47
CA GLN A 272 15.84 -4.33 -8.36
C GLN A 272 16.73 -3.52 -7.38
N VAL A 273 17.08 -2.28 -7.72
CA VAL A 273 17.88 -1.41 -6.85
C VAL A 273 17.15 -1.17 -5.55
N LYS A 274 17.85 -1.39 -4.42
CA LYS A 274 17.32 -1.20 -3.08
C LYS A 274 17.51 0.23 -2.62
N VAL A 275 16.46 0.83 -2.11
CA VAL A 275 16.44 2.20 -1.57
C VAL A 275 15.71 2.19 -0.24
N ASP A 276 16.17 3.02 0.68
CA ASP A 276 15.49 3.32 1.93
C ASP A 276 14.60 4.57 1.71
N PRO A 277 13.27 4.40 1.54
CA PRO A 277 12.38 5.52 1.31
C PRO A 277 12.21 6.34 2.59
N ASP A 278 12.12 7.65 2.46
CA ASP A 278 11.71 8.51 3.55
C ASP A 278 10.19 8.48 3.72
N GLN A 279 9.74 8.45 4.95
CA GLN A 279 8.31 8.45 5.24
C GLN A 279 7.97 9.70 6.01
N SER A 280 7.10 10.55 5.45
CA SER A 280 6.56 11.68 6.20
C SER A 280 5.80 11.17 7.42
N ALA A 281 5.97 11.85 8.54
CA ALA A 281 5.21 11.55 9.75
C ALA A 281 3.72 11.71 9.48
N LYS A 282 2.97 10.60 9.46
CA LYS A 282 1.54 10.57 9.16
C LYS A 282 0.77 9.76 10.19
N VAL A 283 -0.38 10.27 10.58
CA VAL A 283 -1.35 9.59 11.44
C VAL A 283 -2.64 9.41 10.65
N VAL A 284 -3.10 8.18 10.52
CA VAL A 284 -4.37 7.86 9.88
C VAL A 284 -5.33 7.35 10.94
N ILE A 285 -6.52 7.91 10.98
CA ILE A 285 -7.53 7.62 12.00
C ILE A 285 -8.82 7.21 11.29
N ASP A 286 -9.31 6.02 11.58
CA ASP A 286 -10.63 5.57 11.17
C ASP A 286 -11.65 5.87 12.28
N GLN A 287 -12.58 6.79 12.02
CA GLN A 287 -13.60 7.17 13.00
C GLN A 287 -14.63 6.08 13.26
N THR A 288 -14.86 5.21 12.29
CA THR A 288 -15.89 4.17 12.39
C THR A 288 -15.42 3.00 13.25
N SER A 289 -14.19 2.52 13.01
CA SER A 289 -13.60 1.41 13.74
C SER A 289 -12.79 1.84 14.97
N GLY A 290 -12.41 3.13 15.08
CA GLY A 290 -11.55 3.65 16.12
C GLY A 290 -10.07 3.25 15.98
N VAL A 291 -9.68 2.73 14.82
CA VAL A 291 -8.31 2.31 14.54
C VAL A 291 -7.43 3.53 14.27
N ILE A 292 -6.28 3.62 14.95
CA ILE A 292 -5.27 4.66 14.75
C ILE A 292 -4.01 3.99 14.21
N VAL A 293 -3.58 4.39 13.01
CA VAL A 293 -2.34 3.94 12.39
C VAL A 293 -1.37 5.10 12.33
N MET A 294 -0.15 4.91 12.81
CA MET A 294 0.87 5.95 12.86
C MET A 294 2.23 5.44 12.39
N GLY A 295 3.00 6.31 11.75
CA GLY A 295 4.38 6.03 11.39
C GLY A 295 5.31 6.06 12.60
N SER A 296 6.48 5.42 12.50
CA SER A 296 7.50 5.36 13.55
C SER A 296 8.07 6.74 13.93
N ASP A 297 8.03 7.68 12.98
CA ASP A 297 8.66 8.99 13.10
C ASP A 297 7.73 10.09 13.61
N VAL A 298 6.49 9.71 14.01
CA VAL A 298 5.53 10.63 14.59
C VAL A 298 5.93 10.95 16.04
N ARG A 299 6.32 12.20 16.29
CA ARG A 299 6.77 12.69 17.60
C ARG A 299 5.88 13.83 18.09
N ILE A 300 5.76 13.94 19.42
CA ILE A 300 5.03 15.00 20.09
C ILE A 300 6.02 15.84 20.88
N SER A 301 5.98 17.16 20.65
CA SER A 301 6.70 18.14 21.48
C SER A 301 5.99 18.36 22.80
N THR A 302 6.67 19.04 23.73
CA THR A 302 6.10 19.37 25.05
C THR A 302 4.76 20.08 24.93
N VAL A 303 3.71 19.47 25.47
CA VAL A 303 2.35 20.01 25.45
C VAL A 303 1.60 19.60 26.72
N ALA A 304 0.74 20.46 27.22
CA ALA A 304 -0.21 20.15 28.28
C ALA A 304 -1.63 20.12 27.70
N ILE A 305 -2.37 19.05 28.00
CA ILE A 305 -3.72 18.83 27.50
C ILE A 305 -4.63 18.65 28.71
N ALA A 306 -5.76 19.36 28.73
CA ALA A 306 -6.82 19.17 29.70
C ALA A 306 -8.13 18.92 28.96
N GLN A 307 -8.79 17.80 29.27
CA GLN A 307 -10.10 17.47 28.73
C GLN A 307 -11.00 16.98 29.86
N GLY A 308 -12.03 17.75 30.18
CA GLY A 308 -12.90 17.46 31.32
C GLY A 308 -12.13 17.49 32.64
N ASN A 309 -12.04 16.37 33.32
CA ASN A 309 -11.27 16.18 34.58
C ASN A 309 -9.87 15.55 34.36
N LEU A 310 -9.47 15.30 33.08
CA LEU A 310 -8.19 14.72 32.73
C LEU A 310 -7.20 15.82 32.34
N THR A 311 -6.04 15.88 32.96
CA THR A 311 -4.94 16.77 32.61
C THR A 311 -3.71 15.96 32.28
N ILE A 312 -3.17 16.14 31.06
CA ILE A 312 -1.97 15.46 30.56
C ILE A 312 -0.90 16.51 30.31
N LYS A 313 0.27 16.37 30.91
CA LYS A 313 1.43 17.22 30.69
C LYS A 313 2.59 16.39 30.11
N VAL A 314 3.05 16.73 28.94
CA VAL A 314 4.25 16.17 28.30
C VAL A 314 5.38 17.19 28.47
N THR A 315 6.50 16.79 29.05
CA THR A 315 7.65 17.68 29.30
C THR A 315 8.91 17.01 28.78
N GLU A 316 9.65 17.67 27.89
CA GLU A 316 10.99 17.26 27.49
C GLU A 316 12.04 17.89 28.41
N THR A 317 12.85 17.07 29.06
CA THR A 317 13.99 17.51 29.85
C THR A 317 15.26 16.85 29.32
N PRO A 318 16.16 17.60 28.67
CA PRO A 318 17.44 17.06 28.27
C PRO A 318 18.29 16.72 29.50
N GLN A 319 18.76 15.50 29.60
CA GLN A 319 19.67 15.06 30.65
C GLN A 319 21.04 14.81 30.06
N VAL A 320 22.06 15.43 30.66
CA VAL A 320 23.46 15.24 30.30
C VAL A 320 23.99 13.98 30.95
N SER A 321 24.30 12.96 30.19
CA SER A 321 25.02 11.79 30.68
C SER A 321 26.51 12.10 30.69
N GLN A 322 27.08 12.21 31.89
CA GLN A 322 28.52 12.40 32.05
C GLN A 322 29.19 11.07 32.44
N PRO A 323 30.38 10.79 31.91
CA PRO A 323 31.20 9.69 32.39
C PRO A 323 31.53 9.82 33.88
N SER A 324 31.73 8.69 34.56
CA SER A 324 32.15 8.72 35.98
C SER A 324 33.43 9.52 36.14
N PRO A 325 33.64 10.26 37.27
CA PRO A 325 34.74 11.21 37.47
C PRO A 325 36.17 10.65 37.32
N PHE A 326 36.35 9.37 37.15
CA PHE A 326 37.64 8.69 36.96
C PHE A 326 37.72 7.83 35.69
N SER A 327 36.83 8.04 34.69
CA SER A 327 36.88 7.33 33.43
C SER A 327 37.73 8.09 32.42
N ASN A 328 38.79 7.44 31.89
CA ASN A 328 39.66 8.01 30.87
C ASN A 328 39.09 7.90 29.45
N THR A 329 37.92 7.29 29.27
CA THR A 329 37.26 7.11 27.96
C THR A 329 35.74 7.29 28.13
N GLY A 330 35.21 8.37 27.58
CA GLY A 330 33.77 8.66 27.52
C GLY A 330 33.52 10.05 26.96
N THR A 331 32.55 10.18 26.07
CA THR A 331 32.05 11.46 25.56
C THR A 331 30.79 11.87 26.30
N THR A 332 30.65 13.16 26.57
CA THR A 332 29.42 13.73 27.13
C THR A 332 28.37 13.75 26.03
N GLU A 333 27.25 13.07 26.23
CA GLU A 333 26.14 13.03 25.27
C GLU A 333 24.87 13.56 25.94
N VAL A 334 24.16 14.43 25.24
CA VAL A 334 22.87 14.97 25.70
C VAL A 334 21.77 14.04 25.23
N VAL A 335 21.16 13.33 26.18
CA VAL A 335 20.04 12.41 25.91
C VAL A 335 18.75 13.11 26.27
N PRO A 336 17.82 13.33 25.33
CA PRO A 336 16.49 13.87 25.65
C PRO A 336 15.71 12.85 26.48
N ARG A 337 15.12 13.27 27.58
CA ARG A 337 14.18 12.48 28.38
C ARG A 337 12.85 13.20 28.45
N THR A 338 11.79 12.49 28.20
CA THR A 338 10.43 13.02 28.27
C THR A 338 9.69 12.46 29.46
N LYS A 339 9.00 13.32 30.18
CA LYS A 339 8.15 13.00 31.33
C LYS A 339 6.70 13.26 30.92
N ILE A 340 5.82 12.29 31.11
CA ILE A 340 4.36 12.45 30.97
C ILE A 340 3.77 12.38 32.37
N ASP A 341 3.14 13.49 32.81
CA ASP A 341 2.36 13.55 34.03
C ASP A 341 0.87 13.50 33.65
N ILE A 342 0.12 12.55 34.21
CA ILE A 342 -1.32 12.42 34.03
C ILE A 342 -1.99 12.61 35.40
N ASP A 343 -2.91 13.58 35.48
CA ASP A 343 -3.68 13.87 36.69
C ASP A 343 -5.17 13.60 36.42
N GLU A 344 -5.73 12.61 37.12
CA GLU A 344 -7.16 12.22 37.02
C GLU A 344 -8.02 12.91 38.09
N GLY A 345 -7.49 13.89 38.82
CA GLY A 345 -8.23 14.59 39.90
C GLY A 345 -8.49 13.77 41.16
N LYS A 346 -7.98 12.54 41.26
CA LYS A 346 -8.03 11.70 42.47
C LYS A 346 -6.72 10.93 42.65
N GLY A 347 -5.70 11.64 43.15
CA GLY A 347 -4.45 11.02 43.59
C GLY A 347 -3.40 10.85 42.50
N ASN A 348 -2.32 11.60 42.64
CA ASN A 348 -1.19 11.68 41.71
C ASN A 348 -0.58 10.30 41.38
N LYS A 349 -0.69 9.86 40.15
CA LYS A 349 0.17 8.81 39.63
C LYS A 349 1.02 9.38 38.48
N VAL A 350 2.30 9.59 38.80
CA VAL A 350 3.31 10.05 37.85
C VAL A 350 3.91 8.81 37.16
N ALA A 351 3.69 8.65 35.87
CA ALA A 351 4.40 7.66 35.07
C ALA A 351 5.61 8.33 34.38
N VAL A 352 6.81 7.92 34.78
CA VAL A 352 8.06 8.35 34.14
C VAL A 352 8.39 7.38 33.02
N MET A 353 8.37 7.85 31.76
CA MET A 353 8.83 7.07 30.59
C MET A 353 10.17 7.63 30.08
N PRO A 354 11.17 6.78 29.79
CA PRO A 354 12.41 7.19 29.17
C PRO A 354 12.22 7.27 27.64
N ASP A 355 12.85 8.28 27.03
CA ASP A 355 12.99 8.58 25.60
C ASP A 355 11.80 9.28 24.94
N GLY A 356 12.11 10.26 24.06
CA GLY A 356 11.19 11.16 23.39
C GLY A 356 9.84 10.54 23.04
N VAL A 357 8.75 11.10 23.58
CA VAL A 357 7.43 10.44 23.52
C VAL A 357 7.02 10.24 22.09
N SER A 358 7.03 8.98 21.65
CA SER A 358 6.32 8.61 20.44
C SER A 358 4.82 8.79 20.70
N LEU A 359 4.08 9.19 19.68
CA LEU A 359 2.62 9.27 19.74
C LEU A 359 2.01 7.94 20.21
N GLN A 360 2.66 6.82 19.93
CA GLN A 360 2.26 5.46 20.36
C GLN A 360 2.09 5.41 21.89
N HIS A 361 3.08 5.86 22.64
CA HIS A 361 3.03 5.83 24.12
C HIS A 361 1.90 6.71 24.69
N LEU A 362 1.61 7.85 24.02
CA LEU A 362 0.48 8.70 24.42
C LEU A 362 -0.85 7.97 24.18
N VAL A 363 -1.02 7.36 23.00
CA VAL A 363 -2.25 6.63 22.65
C VAL A 363 -2.44 5.41 23.57
N ASP A 364 -1.37 4.67 23.85
CA ASP A 364 -1.41 3.53 24.77
C ASP A 364 -1.79 3.98 26.19
N GLY A 365 -1.25 5.12 26.64
CA GLY A 365 -1.61 5.74 27.92
C GLY A 365 -3.08 6.17 27.98
N LEU A 366 -3.60 6.80 26.93
CA LEU A 366 -5.01 7.20 26.83
C LEU A 366 -5.95 5.98 26.80
N ASN A 367 -5.58 4.95 26.05
CA ASN A 367 -6.32 3.69 26.03
C ASN A 367 -6.36 3.00 27.39
N ALA A 368 -5.23 2.99 28.11
CA ALA A 368 -5.14 2.43 29.47
C ALA A 368 -6.02 3.19 30.48
N LEU A 369 -6.27 4.47 30.24
CA LEU A 369 -7.18 5.31 31.02
C LEU A 369 -8.66 5.15 30.61
N GLY A 370 -8.95 4.36 29.56
CA GLY A 370 -10.32 4.15 29.10
C GLY A 370 -10.89 5.31 28.27
N VAL A 371 -10.03 6.18 27.74
CA VAL A 371 -10.47 7.26 26.84
C VAL A 371 -10.97 6.67 25.53
N GLY A 372 -12.18 7.07 25.14
CA GLY A 372 -12.82 6.54 23.93
C GLY A 372 -12.11 6.98 22.63
N PRO A 373 -12.25 6.21 21.51
CA PRO A 373 -11.59 6.54 20.25
C PRO A 373 -11.90 7.96 19.73
N ARG A 374 -13.12 8.43 19.89
CA ARG A 374 -13.54 9.79 19.46
C ARG A 374 -12.84 10.88 20.26
N ASP A 375 -12.65 10.65 21.55
CA ASP A 375 -11.97 11.61 22.42
C ASP A 375 -10.48 11.65 22.11
N ILE A 376 -9.86 10.49 21.82
CA ILE A 376 -8.46 10.41 21.36
C ILE A 376 -8.28 11.20 20.06
N ILE A 377 -9.21 11.09 19.09
CA ILE A 377 -9.18 11.86 17.85
C ILE A 377 -9.20 13.36 18.16
N SER A 378 -10.11 13.81 19.02
CA SER A 378 -10.23 15.21 19.40
C SER A 378 -8.97 15.73 20.10
N ILE A 379 -8.37 14.93 20.96
CA ILE A 379 -7.10 15.22 21.64
C ILE A 379 -5.97 15.37 20.60
N LEU A 380 -5.84 14.43 19.66
CA LEU A 380 -4.79 14.48 18.64
C LEU A 380 -4.94 15.69 17.71
N GLN A 381 -6.16 16.05 17.35
CA GLN A 381 -6.44 17.26 16.56
C GLN A 381 -6.08 18.53 17.34
N ALA A 382 -6.38 18.57 18.63
CA ALA A 382 -5.99 19.69 19.49
C ALA A 382 -4.48 19.82 19.64
N ILE A 383 -3.75 18.70 19.80
CA ILE A 383 -2.27 18.68 19.86
C ILE A 383 -1.68 19.19 18.53
N LYS A 384 -2.24 18.79 17.38
CA LYS A 384 -1.82 19.30 16.07
C LYS A 384 -2.10 20.78 15.93
N ALA A 385 -3.29 21.24 16.31
CA ALA A 385 -3.65 22.66 16.27
C ALA A 385 -2.76 23.52 17.19
N ALA A 386 -2.29 22.96 18.31
CA ALA A 386 -1.31 23.59 19.19
C ALA A 386 0.12 23.60 18.64
N GLY A 387 0.37 22.97 17.46
CA GLY A 387 1.70 22.85 16.85
C GLY A 387 2.65 21.86 17.52
N ALA A 388 2.16 21.09 18.50
CA ALA A 388 2.97 20.14 19.24
C ALA A 388 3.11 18.77 18.53
N LEU A 389 2.29 18.47 17.53
CA LEU A 389 2.39 17.26 16.71
C LEU A 389 2.94 17.61 15.33
N GLN A 390 4.14 17.15 15.04
CA GLN A 390 4.83 17.32 13.74
C GLN A 390 4.47 16.16 12.79
N ALA A 391 3.17 16.00 12.50
CA ALA A 391 2.67 14.97 11.60
C ALA A 391 1.39 15.40 10.89
N ASP A 392 1.12 14.80 9.73
CA ASP A 392 -0.16 14.97 9.05
C ASP A 392 -1.20 13.99 9.58
N ILE A 393 -2.38 14.53 9.95
CA ILE A 393 -3.52 13.72 10.38
C ILE A 393 -4.48 13.56 9.21
N SER A 394 -4.75 12.31 8.83
CA SER A 394 -5.78 11.94 7.85
C SER A 394 -6.87 11.16 8.55
N VAL A 395 -8.10 11.61 8.43
CA VAL A 395 -9.27 10.95 9.03
C VAL A 395 -10.05 10.26 7.92
N ILE A 396 -10.35 8.96 8.11
CA ILE A 396 -11.15 8.11 7.22
C ILE A 396 -12.39 7.65 7.99
N GLY A 397 -13.52 7.50 7.29
CA GLY A 397 -14.75 7.01 7.91
C GLY A 397 -15.99 7.61 7.27
#